data_3586b2c205b740634516d82d331806ce
#
_entry.id   3586b2c205b740634516d82d331806ce
#
_cell.length_a   1.000
_cell.length_b   1.000
_cell.length_c   1.000
_cell.angle_alpha   90.00
_cell.angle_beta   90.00
_cell.angle_gamma   90.00
#
_symmetry.space_group_name_H-M   'P 1'
#
loop_
_entity.id
_entity.type
_entity.pdbx_description
1 polymer ?
#
loop_
_entity_poly.entity_id
_entity_poly.type
_entity_poly.pdbx_seq_one_letter_code
_entity_poly.pdbx_strand_id
1 'polypeptide(L)'
;MLKFISISLPIIVFCLLVPVLLQAQEKPQVIVLTDIGGDTDDEQSLVRFLYYADQFDIKAICATSRLGHGQDIKPEIVQRQLAAYGGIYPNLILHKKDFPHPDMLTKLIKSGNGNSEAFGEGYDSEASEAIIKIVDKSKAMVHIPVWGGLRELAQALWKVNNTRGKEELDEFCRKIQVHAIGDQDGHRNYLLKNFKALRFIANGYAWNGFTGIRELSTFRGMYMTGNQQMQDANWVKNNIHGNGPLSECYQLNGHGTDGMKEGDSPSFLGLIGNGLNVPDHPEWGGWGGRYRLLFNQLYIDAPDFMEGTLNERHGVARWRTAFQSDFMGRVKWGVLSYEQANHNPVINVNGHKSNGPLFLKVQPGMELELDASASTDPDGDSLTYKWWIYNEIFQPVSPVVFKASSEEPKIKIEIPPLPLGKELHLILEVMDNGLPSMFGYKRVIITAAI
;
A
#
# COMPACT_ATOMS: atom_id res chain seq x y z
N MET A 1 -56.13 -42.19 18.90
CA MET A 1 -55.33 -41.02 19.17
C MET A 1 -53.88 -41.41 19.09
N LEU A 2 -53.25 -41.30 17.91
CA LEU A 2 -51.81 -41.51 17.75
C LEU A 2 -51.10 -40.16 17.89
N LYS A 3 -50.17 -40.02 18.85
CA LYS A 3 -49.33 -38.86 19.02
C LYS A 3 -48.09 -39.05 18.11
N PHE A 4 -47.96 -38.18 17.11
CA PHE A 4 -46.72 -38.05 16.34
C PHE A 4 -45.69 -37.27 17.17
N ILE A 5 -44.58 -37.92 17.47
CA ILE A 5 -43.39 -37.31 18.08
C ILE A 5 -42.53 -36.82 16.92
N SER A 6 -42.44 -35.50 16.76
CA SER A 6 -41.52 -34.86 15.82
C SER A 6 -40.11 -34.84 16.44
N ILE A 7 -39.24 -35.64 15.90
CA ILE A 7 -37.80 -35.62 16.25
C ILE A 7 -37.11 -34.65 15.28
N SER A 8 -36.79 -33.47 15.76
CA SER A 8 -35.89 -32.55 15.03
C SER A 8 -34.44 -33.00 15.17
N LEU A 9 -33.89 -33.54 14.11
CA LEU A 9 -32.44 -33.81 14.02
C LEU A 9 -31.68 -32.49 13.82
N PRO A 10 -30.63 -32.18 14.61
CA PRO A 10 -29.80 -31.05 14.32
C PRO A 10 -28.95 -31.37 13.09
N ILE A 11 -29.05 -30.54 12.05
CA ILE A 11 -28.17 -30.60 10.89
C ILE A 11 -26.80 -30.06 11.34
N ILE A 12 -25.87 -30.98 11.61
CA ILE A 12 -24.44 -30.62 11.81
C ILE A 12 -23.86 -30.36 10.43
N VAL A 13 -23.67 -29.10 10.10
CA VAL A 13 -22.92 -28.70 8.90
C VAL A 13 -21.44 -29.00 9.12
N PHE A 14 -20.96 -30.06 8.50
CA PHE A 14 -19.54 -30.36 8.41
C PHE A 14 -18.89 -29.33 7.46
N CYS A 15 -18.29 -28.28 8.00
CA CYS A 15 -17.36 -27.46 7.23
C CYS A 15 -16.13 -28.31 6.91
N LEU A 16 -16.00 -28.74 5.68
CA LEU A 16 -14.77 -29.32 5.16
C LEU A 16 -13.66 -28.26 5.23
N LEU A 17 -12.88 -28.28 6.30
CA LEU A 17 -11.62 -27.58 6.40
C LEU A 17 -10.65 -28.20 5.38
N VAL A 18 -10.58 -27.63 4.20
CA VAL A 18 -9.42 -27.85 3.31
C VAL A 18 -8.24 -27.22 4.02
N PRO A 19 -7.16 -27.96 4.35
CA PRO A 19 -5.98 -27.35 4.92
C PRO A 19 -5.37 -26.43 3.85
N VAL A 20 -5.62 -25.15 3.97
CA VAL A 20 -4.83 -24.15 3.25
C VAL A 20 -3.45 -24.21 3.89
N LEU A 21 -2.50 -24.81 3.17
CA LEU A 21 -1.09 -24.67 3.49
C LEU A 21 -0.83 -23.18 3.68
N LEU A 22 -0.47 -22.78 4.89
CA LEU A 22 0.01 -21.42 5.19
C LEU A 22 1.28 -21.18 4.36
N GLN A 23 1.10 -20.77 3.12
CA GLN A 23 2.17 -20.20 2.35
C GLN A 23 2.41 -18.81 2.94
N ALA A 24 3.59 -18.59 3.54
CA ALA A 24 3.99 -17.26 3.96
C ALA A 24 3.77 -16.32 2.75
N GLN A 25 3.03 -15.27 2.92
CA GLN A 25 2.77 -14.32 1.83
C GLN A 25 4.12 -13.78 1.36
N GLU A 26 4.49 -14.05 0.11
CA GLU A 26 5.74 -13.53 -0.46
C GLU A 26 5.70 -12.00 -0.42
N LYS A 27 6.83 -11.39 -0.05
CA LYS A 27 6.96 -9.94 -0.04
C LYS A 27 6.81 -9.39 -1.46
N PRO A 28 6.08 -8.28 -1.66
CA PRO A 28 5.98 -7.63 -2.96
C PRO A 28 7.38 -7.27 -3.49
N GLN A 29 7.67 -7.65 -4.74
CA GLN A 29 8.88 -7.22 -5.42
C GLN A 29 8.74 -5.77 -5.87
N VAL A 30 9.68 -4.90 -5.50
CA VAL A 30 9.56 -3.46 -5.70
C VAL A 30 10.77 -2.87 -6.44
N ILE A 31 10.50 -2.08 -7.48
CA ILE A 31 11.46 -1.19 -8.15
C ILE A 31 10.97 0.24 -7.96
N VAL A 32 11.67 1.07 -7.21
CA VAL A 32 11.31 2.48 -7.02
C VAL A 32 11.96 3.33 -8.13
N LEU A 33 11.18 4.21 -8.77
CA LEU A 33 11.67 5.27 -9.66
C LEU A 33 11.45 6.61 -8.97
N THR A 34 12.52 7.32 -8.60
CA THR A 34 12.47 8.56 -7.82
C THR A 34 13.27 9.68 -8.48
N ASP A 35 12.70 10.87 -8.63
CA ASP A 35 13.40 12.08 -9.03
C ASP A 35 13.95 12.86 -7.81
N ILE A 36 14.42 12.12 -6.83
CA ILE A 36 14.95 12.61 -5.54
C ILE A 36 15.92 13.78 -5.71
N GLY A 37 15.81 14.76 -4.81
CA GLY A 37 16.56 16.03 -4.90
C GLY A 37 15.82 17.11 -5.70
N GLY A 38 14.62 16.82 -6.18
CA GLY A 38 13.70 17.77 -6.79
C GLY A 38 12.86 18.50 -5.75
N ASP A 39 11.81 17.83 -5.31
CA ASP A 39 10.93 18.30 -4.23
C ASP A 39 11.20 17.46 -2.97
N THR A 40 10.73 17.92 -1.83
CA THR A 40 10.99 17.29 -0.51
C THR A 40 10.29 15.94 -0.35
N ASP A 41 9.23 15.69 -1.11
CA ASP A 41 8.40 14.48 -0.95
C ASP A 41 9.13 13.17 -1.26
N ASP A 42 9.98 13.12 -2.27
CA ASP A 42 10.83 11.97 -2.55
C ASP A 42 11.76 11.62 -1.38
N GLU A 43 12.43 12.64 -0.81
CA GLU A 43 13.35 12.43 0.31
C GLU A 43 12.60 11.93 1.57
N GLN A 44 11.42 12.49 1.85
CA GLN A 44 10.56 12.05 2.94
C GLN A 44 10.01 10.63 2.70
N SER A 45 9.53 10.37 1.49
CA SER A 45 8.98 9.06 1.10
C SER A 45 10.04 7.97 1.14
N LEU A 46 11.29 8.25 0.75
CA LEU A 46 12.39 7.29 0.84
C LEU A 46 12.75 6.98 2.30
N VAL A 47 12.76 7.98 3.19
CA VAL A 47 12.96 7.74 4.63
C VAL A 47 11.88 6.80 5.16
N ARG A 48 10.58 7.08 4.89
CA ARG A 48 9.50 6.19 5.28
C ARG A 48 9.67 4.80 4.67
N PHE A 49 9.92 4.69 3.38
CA PHE A 49 10.11 3.42 2.67
C PHE A 49 11.19 2.55 3.33
N LEU A 50 12.29 3.15 3.78
CA LEU A 50 13.37 2.44 4.46
C LEU A 50 12.97 1.93 5.85
N TYR A 51 12.12 2.64 6.60
CA TYR A 51 11.54 2.13 7.85
C TYR A 51 10.55 0.98 7.62
N TYR A 52 10.06 0.78 6.40
CA TYR A 52 9.20 -0.33 5.98
C TYR A 52 9.93 -1.34 5.09
N ALA A 53 11.26 -1.29 5.01
CA ALA A 53 12.03 -2.17 4.12
C ALA A 53 11.86 -3.66 4.44
N ASP A 54 11.45 -4.01 5.66
CA ASP A 54 11.07 -5.37 6.06
C ASP A 54 9.84 -5.91 5.32
N GLN A 55 9.00 -5.03 4.75
CA GLN A 55 7.76 -5.37 4.06
C GLN A 55 7.95 -5.73 2.59
N PHE A 56 9.10 -5.43 2.00
CA PHE A 56 9.32 -5.50 0.55
C PHE A 56 10.50 -6.40 0.19
N ASP A 57 10.44 -7.01 -0.99
CA ASP A 57 11.58 -7.57 -1.71
C ASP A 57 12.09 -6.48 -2.68
N ILE A 58 12.94 -5.59 -2.16
CA ILE A 58 13.45 -4.43 -2.90
C ILE A 58 14.42 -4.92 -3.97
N LYS A 59 14.11 -4.66 -5.24
CA LYS A 59 14.90 -5.09 -6.40
C LYS A 59 15.78 -3.99 -6.99
N ALA A 60 15.31 -2.73 -6.94
CA ALA A 60 16.10 -1.56 -7.31
C ALA A 60 15.51 -0.27 -6.71
N ILE A 61 16.38 0.72 -6.49
CA ILE A 61 16.02 2.11 -6.20
C ILE A 61 16.73 2.94 -7.29
N CYS A 62 15.93 3.47 -8.21
CA CYS A 62 16.41 4.13 -9.42
C CYS A 62 16.29 5.65 -9.25
N ALA A 63 17.43 6.35 -9.19
CA ALA A 63 17.43 7.80 -9.29
C ALA A 63 17.17 8.20 -10.75
N THR A 64 16.09 8.95 -10.97
CA THR A 64 15.60 9.33 -12.30
C THR A 64 15.54 10.85 -12.45
N SER A 65 15.19 11.33 -13.63
CA SER A 65 14.90 12.72 -13.90
C SER A 65 13.41 12.92 -14.15
N ARG A 66 12.97 14.16 -14.12
CA ARG A 66 11.62 14.59 -14.49
C ARG A 66 11.63 15.83 -15.36
N LEU A 67 10.51 16.14 -15.98
CA LEU A 67 10.37 17.37 -16.76
C LEU A 67 10.65 18.61 -15.90
N GLY A 68 11.47 19.51 -16.44
CA GLY A 68 11.86 20.75 -15.77
C GLY A 68 13.06 20.63 -14.82
N HIS A 69 13.60 19.43 -14.59
CA HIS A 69 14.83 19.20 -13.80
C HIS A 69 16.11 19.13 -14.62
N GLY A 70 16.01 19.21 -15.94
CA GLY A 70 17.16 19.07 -16.84
C GLY A 70 17.78 17.68 -16.75
N GLN A 71 19.13 17.63 -16.80
CA GLN A 71 19.89 16.37 -16.75
C GLN A 71 20.34 15.99 -15.34
N ASP A 72 19.72 16.53 -14.32
CA ASP A 72 20.15 16.36 -12.94
C ASP A 72 19.47 15.15 -12.29
N ILE A 73 20.23 14.08 -12.07
CA ILE A 73 19.84 12.92 -11.28
C ILE A 73 20.70 12.84 -10.03
N LYS A 74 20.14 12.43 -8.89
CA LYS A 74 20.78 12.55 -7.56
C LYS A 74 20.91 11.20 -6.83
N PRO A 75 21.61 10.20 -7.38
CA PRO A 75 21.79 8.91 -6.69
C PRO A 75 22.56 9.05 -5.37
N GLU A 76 23.36 10.11 -5.20
CA GLU A 76 24.09 10.39 -3.96
C GLU A 76 23.16 10.72 -2.78
N ILE A 77 21.93 11.23 -3.03
CA ILE A 77 20.94 11.43 -1.95
C ILE A 77 20.41 10.08 -1.48
N VAL A 78 20.12 9.17 -2.40
CA VAL A 78 19.74 7.78 -2.05
C VAL A 78 20.86 7.12 -1.24
N GLN A 79 22.13 7.25 -1.68
CA GLN A 79 23.28 6.70 -0.97
C GLN A 79 23.39 7.25 0.45
N ARG A 80 23.19 8.57 0.63
CA ARG A 80 23.21 9.22 1.95
C ARG A 80 22.12 8.66 2.88
N GLN A 81 20.90 8.50 2.40
CA GLN A 81 19.82 7.94 3.21
C GLN A 81 20.04 6.45 3.53
N LEU A 82 20.60 5.66 2.61
CA LEU A 82 20.98 4.28 2.89
C LEU A 82 22.13 4.17 3.90
N ALA A 83 23.09 5.10 3.87
CA ALA A 83 24.12 5.17 4.90
C ALA A 83 23.53 5.48 6.28
N ALA A 84 22.55 6.40 6.34
CA ALA A 84 21.80 6.71 7.55
C ALA A 84 20.96 5.52 8.05
N TYR A 85 20.32 4.77 7.13
CA TYR A 85 19.65 3.50 7.44
C TYR A 85 20.61 2.50 8.07
N GLY A 86 21.86 2.41 7.56
CA GLY A 86 22.90 1.57 8.14
C GLY A 86 23.18 1.90 9.61
N GLY A 87 23.04 3.16 10.01
CA GLY A 87 23.25 3.61 11.39
C GLY A 87 22.15 3.14 12.37
N ILE A 88 20.94 2.83 11.87
CA ILE A 88 19.82 2.32 12.70
C ILE A 88 19.57 0.82 12.50
N TYR A 89 20.14 0.20 11.48
CA TYR A 89 19.94 -1.21 11.13
C TYR A 89 20.15 -2.17 12.30
N PRO A 90 21.19 -2.03 13.16
CA PRO A 90 21.38 -2.91 14.31
C PRO A 90 20.20 -2.97 15.28
N ASN A 91 19.45 -1.86 15.42
CA ASN A 91 18.23 -1.83 16.22
C ASN A 91 17.04 -2.40 15.45
N LEU A 92 16.83 -2.02 14.19
CA LEU A 92 15.72 -2.49 13.39
C LEU A 92 15.61 -4.03 13.37
N ILE A 93 16.73 -4.74 13.26
CA ILE A 93 16.78 -6.22 13.27
C ILE A 93 16.43 -6.86 14.61
N LEU A 94 16.38 -6.09 15.71
CA LEU A 94 15.86 -6.57 16.99
C LEU A 94 14.34 -6.73 16.93
N HIS A 95 13.67 -5.85 16.20
CA HIS A 95 12.21 -5.84 16.04
C HIS A 95 11.74 -6.79 14.94
N LYS A 96 12.40 -6.78 13.78
CA LYS A 96 12.09 -7.67 12.64
C LYS A 96 13.38 -8.14 11.98
N LYS A 97 13.59 -9.44 11.92
CA LYS A 97 14.79 -10.04 11.25
C LYS A 97 14.81 -9.83 9.73
N ASP A 98 13.70 -9.45 9.16
CA ASP A 98 13.46 -9.33 7.73
C ASP A 98 13.93 -8.00 7.12
N PHE A 99 14.44 -7.08 7.93
CA PHE A 99 15.06 -5.87 7.41
C PHE A 99 16.29 -6.21 6.56
N PRO A 100 16.38 -5.70 5.31
CA PRO A 100 17.51 -6.00 4.42
C PRO A 100 18.79 -5.34 4.93
N HIS A 101 19.92 -6.04 4.74
CA HIS A 101 21.22 -5.49 5.13
C HIS A 101 21.57 -4.23 4.29
N PRO A 102 22.12 -3.15 4.89
CA PRO A 102 22.43 -1.91 4.18
C PRO A 102 23.32 -2.09 2.93
N ASP A 103 24.33 -2.96 3.00
CA ASP A 103 25.21 -3.25 1.85
C ASP A 103 24.47 -3.90 0.67
N MET A 104 23.39 -4.63 0.95
CA MET A 104 22.54 -5.19 -0.11
C MET A 104 21.76 -4.08 -0.80
N LEU A 105 21.15 -3.18 -0.02
CA LEU A 105 20.37 -2.06 -0.56
C LEU A 105 21.26 -1.10 -1.39
N THR A 106 22.48 -0.81 -0.94
CA THR A 106 23.41 0.06 -1.67
C THR A 106 23.72 -0.46 -3.09
N LYS A 107 23.79 -1.78 -3.28
CA LYS A 107 23.99 -2.40 -4.60
C LYS A 107 22.78 -2.30 -5.53
N LEU A 108 21.61 -1.99 -4.97
CA LEU A 108 20.35 -1.85 -5.72
C LEU A 108 20.12 -0.43 -6.26
N ILE A 109 20.97 0.53 -5.93
CA ILE A 109 20.90 1.88 -6.50
C ILE A 109 21.23 1.80 -7.99
N LYS A 110 20.40 2.42 -8.81
CA LYS A 110 20.55 2.51 -10.27
C LYS A 110 20.37 3.94 -10.73
N SER A 111 21.18 4.35 -11.68
CA SER A 111 21.04 5.67 -12.30
C SER A 111 20.21 5.60 -13.57
N GLY A 112 19.25 6.49 -13.68
CA GLY A 112 18.50 6.74 -14.90
C GLY A 112 19.30 7.58 -15.91
N ASN A 113 18.64 7.98 -16.98
CA ASN A 113 19.15 8.95 -17.93
C ASN A 113 18.69 10.36 -17.53
N GLY A 114 19.60 11.34 -17.54
CA GLY A 114 19.26 12.72 -17.21
C GLY A 114 18.30 13.40 -18.18
N ASN A 115 18.17 12.89 -19.41
CA ASN A 115 17.21 13.40 -20.38
C ASN A 115 15.82 12.78 -20.12
N SER A 116 14.93 13.52 -19.47
CA SER A 116 13.58 13.08 -19.15
C SER A 116 12.63 13.04 -20.35
N GLU A 117 12.95 13.70 -21.44
CA GLU A 117 12.08 13.83 -22.61
C GLU A 117 12.30 12.72 -23.64
N ALA A 118 13.52 12.17 -23.72
CA ALA A 118 13.92 11.26 -24.78
C ALA A 118 14.07 9.81 -24.29
N PHE A 119 13.53 8.89 -25.08
CA PHE A 119 13.79 7.47 -25.00
C PHE A 119 13.88 6.90 -26.43
N GLY A 120 14.43 5.71 -26.58
CA GLY A 120 14.63 5.04 -27.86
C GLY A 120 16.05 4.53 -28.03
N GLU A 121 16.51 4.42 -29.29
CA GLU A 121 17.86 3.96 -29.60
C GLU A 121 18.92 4.90 -29.05
N GLY A 122 19.90 4.34 -28.32
CA GLY A 122 20.99 5.10 -27.70
C GLY A 122 20.65 5.77 -26.35
N TYR A 123 19.42 5.58 -25.84
CA TYR A 123 18.98 6.19 -24.57
C TYR A 123 18.89 5.19 -23.40
N ASP A 124 19.48 4.01 -23.51
CA ASP A 124 19.54 3.05 -22.41
C ASP A 124 20.24 3.67 -21.17
N SER A 125 19.77 3.24 -20.00
CA SER A 125 20.33 3.63 -18.72
C SER A 125 20.53 2.40 -17.84
N GLU A 126 21.30 2.54 -16.75
CA GLU A 126 21.42 1.49 -15.75
C GLU A 126 20.05 1.09 -15.18
N ALA A 127 19.15 2.08 -14.96
CA ALA A 127 17.82 1.86 -14.44
C ALA A 127 16.93 1.12 -15.44
N SER A 128 16.87 1.52 -16.71
CA SER A 128 16.06 0.85 -17.73
C SER A 128 16.50 -0.60 -17.97
N GLU A 129 17.81 -0.86 -17.99
CA GLU A 129 18.35 -2.22 -18.10
C GLU A 129 18.05 -3.07 -16.85
N ALA A 130 18.10 -2.46 -15.66
CA ALA A 130 17.74 -3.15 -14.42
C ALA A 130 16.26 -3.56 -14.41
N ILE A 131 15.35 -2.69 -14.86
CA ILE A 131 13.92 -3.01 -14.98
C ILE A 131 13.74 -4.26 -15.85
N ILE A 132 14.35 -4.30 -17.06
CA ILE A 132 14.24 -5.44 -17.99
C ILE A 132 14.73 -6.72 -17.28
N LYS A 133 15.93 -6.68 -16.73
CA LYS A 133 16.57 -7.84 -16.10
C LYS A 133 15.80 -8.37 -14.90
N ILE A 134 15.20 -7.49 -14.08
CA ILE A 134 14.45 -7.87 -12.89
C ILE A 134 13.12 -8.51 -13.31
N VAL A 135 12.37 -7.89 -14.22
CA VAL A 135 11.07 -8.39 -14.68
C VAL A 135 11.23 -9.74 -15.41
N ASP A 136 12.27 -9.91 -16.23
CA ASP A 136 12.56 -11.19 -16.90
C ASP A 136 12.75 -12.33 -15.90
N LYS A 137 13.46 -12.07 -14.82
CA LYS A 137 13.77 -13.09 -13.78
C LYS A 137 12.61 -13.34 -12.82
N SER A 138 11.67 -12.40 -12.74
CA SER A 138 10.57 -12.52 -11.80
C SER A 138 9.54 -13.55 -12.24
N LYS A 139 9.06 -14.32 -11.25
CA LYS A 139 7.91 -15.22 -11.37
C LYS A 139 6.63 -14.64 -10.75
N ALA A 140 6.76 -13.51 -10.04
CA ALA A 140 5.68 -12.78 -9.39
C ALA A 140 5.52 -11.39 -9.99
N MET A 141 4.45 -10.68 -9.62
CA MET A 141 4.24 -9.29 -9.98
C MET A 141 5.40 -8.41 -9.47
N VAL A 142 5.93 -7.54 -10.31
CA VAL A 142 6.89 -6.50 -9.97
C VAL A 142 6.14 -5.17 -9.87
N HIS A 143 6.11 -4.62 -8.67
CA HIS A 143 5.50 -3.32 -8.41
C HIS A 143 6.51 -2.21 -8.67
N ILE A 144 6.11 -1.22 -9.46
CA ILE A 144 6.94 -0.08 -9.81
C ILE A 144 6.29 1.21 -9.32
N PRO A 145 6.53 1.62 -8.05
CA PRO A 145 6.26 2.98 -7.57
C PRO A 145 7.07 3.99 -8.39
N VAL A 146 6.38 4.96 -8.99
CA VAL A 146 7.00 6.03 -9.79
C VAL A 146 6.67 7.36 -9.13
N TRP A 147 7.69 7.98 -8.55
CA TRP A 147 7.59 9.22 -7.80
C TRP A 147 7.82 10.45 -8.67
N GLY A 148 8.65 10.29 -9.71
CA GLY A 148 8.94 11.30 -10.72
C GLY A 148 8.47 10.91 -12.12
N GLY A 149 9.43 10.88 -13.08
CA GLY A 149 9.15 10.56 -14.47
C GLY A 149 9.01 9.07 -14.77
N LEU A 150 8.28 8.76 -15.82
CA LEU A 150 8.06 7.41 -16.36
C LEU A 150 9.12 6.99 -17.40
N ARG A 151 10.07 7.88 -17.69
CA ARG A 151 11.05 7.76 -18.78
C ARG A 151 11.80 6.42 -18.77
N GLU A 152 12.25 5.97 -17.59
CA GLU A 152 13.04 4.74 -17.47
C GLU A 152 12.20 3.49 -17.79
N LEU A 153 10.95 3.49 -17.38
CA LEU A 153 10.00 2.45 -17.75
C LEU A 153 9.66 2.52 -19.25
N ALA A 154 9.49 3.72 -19.81
CA ALA A 154 9.24 3.90 -21.25
C ALA A 154 10.42 3.39 -22.08
N GLN A 155 11.66 3.65 -21.66
CA GLN A 155 12.87 3.11 -22.30
C GLN A 155 12.93 1.58 -22.23
N ALA A 156 12.68 1.01 -21.05
CA ALA A 156 12.69 -0.43 -20.87
C ALA A 156 11.65 -1.12 -21.80
N LEU A 157 10.42 -0.62 -21.79
CA LEU A 157 9.35 -1.17 -22.62
C LEU A 157 9.55 -0.91 -24.12
N TRP A 158 10.11 0.23 -24.50
CA TRP A 158 10.53 0.49 -25.88
C TRP A 158 11.53 -0.55 -26.36
N LYS A 159 12.56 -0.83 -25.58
CA LYS A 159 13.60 -1.82 -25.92
C LYS A 159 13.03 -3.22 -26.02
N VAL A 160 12.20 -3.65 -25.06
CA VAL A 160 11.54 -4.96 -25.10
C VAL A 160 10.65 -5.08 -26.34
N ASN A 161 9.87 -4.03 -26.66
CA ASN A 161 9.01 -4.02 -27.86
C ASN A 161 9.79 -4.14 -29.18
N ASN A 162 11.00 -3.58 -29.25
CA ASN A 162 11.82 -3.60 -30.47
C ASN A 162 12.71 -4.84 -30.60
N THR A 163 12.86 -5.62 -29.52
CA THR A 163 13.77 -6.77 -29.47
C THR A 163 13.05 -8.11 -29.31
N ARG A 164 11.74 -8.10 -29.03
CA ARG A 164 10.95 -9.33 -28.76
C ARG A 164 9.66 -9.38 -29.56
N GLY A 165 9.10 -10.59 -29.65
CA GLY A 165 7.78 -10.80 -30.25
C GLY A 165 6.66 -10.25 -29.37
N LYS A 166 5.47 -10.07 -29.98
CA LYS A 166 4.31 -9.50 -29.28
C LYS A 166 3.88 -10.31 -28.05
N GLU A 167 3.92 -11.64 -28.11
CA GLU A 167 3.52 -12.51 -27.00
C GLU A 167 4.47 -12.36 -25.81
N GLU A 168 5.78 -12.32 -26.06
CA GLU A 168 6.79 -12.10 -25.04
C GLU A 168 6.69 -10.71 -24.41
N LEU A 169 6.38 -9.69 -25.23
CA LEU A 169 6.11 -8.33 -24.74
C LEU A 169 4.87 -8.31 -23.83
N ASP A 170 3.78 -8.91 -24.25
CA ASP A 170 2.55 -8.95 -23.46
C ASP A 170 2.76 -9.73 -22.16
N GLU A 171 3.54 -10.82 -22.16
CA GLU A 171 3.92 -11.56 -20.94
C GLU A 171 4.78 -10.71 -20.01
N PHE A 172 5.79 -10.02 -20.56
CA PHE A 172 6.62 -9.09 -19.81
C PHE A 172 5.77 -8.00 -19.13
N CYS A 173 4.85 -7.38 -19.87
CA CYS A 173 3.96 -6.33 -19.35
C CYS A 173 3.02 -6.85 -18.24
N ARG A 174 2.50 -8.09 -18.35
CA ARG A 174 1.63 -8.67 -17.32
C ARG A 174 2.31 -8.87 -15.96
N LYS A 175 3.64 -8.91 -15.94
CA LYS A 175 4.42 -9.03 -14.71
C LYS A 175 4.63 -7.68 -14.01
N ILE A 176 4.15 -6.57 -14.57
CA ILE A 176 4.40 -5.23 -14.05
C ILE A 176 3.10 -4.58 -13.57
N GLN A 177 3.15 -4.04 -12.36
CA GLN A 177 2.14 -3.09 -11.87
C GLN A 177 2.82 -1.75 -11.60
N VAL A 178 2.47 -0.74 -12.37
CA VAL A 178 2.93 0.64 -12.19
C VAL A 178 2.00 1.37 -11.23
N HIS A 179 2.55 2.13 -10.30
CA HIS A 179 1.81 3.10 -9.50
C HIS A 179 2.49 4.47 -9.62
N ALA A 180 2.00 5.26 -10.57
CA ALA A 180 2.61 6.55 -10.89
C ALA A 180 1.93 7.72 -10.15
N ILE A 181 2.74 8.56 -9.53
CA ILE A 181 2.30 9.80 -8.89
C ILE A 181 2.29 10.92 -9.94
N GLY A 182 1.15 11.07 -10.59
CA GLY A 182 0.99 11.97 -11.72
C GLY A 182 1.62 11.45 -13.02
N ASP A 183 1.71 12.34 -14.01
CA ASP A 183 2.46 12.15 -15.26
C ASP A 183 3.46 13.30 -15.37
N GLN A 184 4.65 13.11 -14.81
CA GLN A 184 5.59 14.20 -14.57
C GLN A 184 6.56 14.48 -15.73
N ASP A 185 6.53 13.62 -16.78
CA ASP A 185 7.37 13.76 -17.97
C ASP A 185 6.60 13.51 -19.30
N GLY A 186 5.28 13.29 -19.21
CA GLY A 186 4.41 13.13 -20.38
C GLY A 186 4.43 11.75 -21.04
N HIS A 187 5.14 10.75 -20.49
CA HIS A 187 5.27 9.43 -21.10
C HIS A 187 4.10 8.47 -20.81
N ARG A 188 3.18 8.83 -19.91
CA ARG A 188 1.98 8.01 -19.63
C ARG A 188 1.20 7.63 -20.88
N ASN A 189 0.96 8.60 -21.76
CA ASN A 189 0.20 8.34 -22.98
C ASN A 189 0.88 7.34 -23.90
N TYR A 190 2.21 7.40 -24.03
CA TYR A 190 2.98 6.41 -24.78
C TYR A 190 2.80 5.00 -24.20
N LEU A 191 2.93 4.87 -22.88
CA LEU A 191 2.80 3.59 -22.19
C LEU A 191 1.40 3.00 -22.36
N LEU A 192 0.36 3.77 -22.08
CA LEU A 192 -1.03 3.30 -22.17
C LEU A 192 -1.49 2.97 -23.59
N LYS A 193 -0.95 3.68 -24.60
CA LYS A 193 -1.28 3.42 -26.00
C LYS A 193 -0.66 2.13 -26.50
N ASN A 194 0.59 1.84 -26.15
CA ASN A 194 1.37 0.77 -26.74
C ASN A 194 1.39 -0.52 -25.90
N PHE A 195 1.21 -0.46 -24.58
CA PHE A 195 1.38 -1.60 -23.67
C PHE A 195 0.10 -1.88 -22.86
N LYS A 196 -0.92 -2.39 -23.53
CA LYS A 196 -2.27 -2.59 -22.95
C LYS A 196 -2.34 -3.69 -21.88
N ALA A 197 -1.37 -4.59 -21.85
CA ALA A 197 -1.25 -5.63 -20.84
C ALA A 197 -0.61 -5.12 -19.53
N LEU A 198 -0.04 -3.91 -19.54
CA LEU A 198 0.57 -3.27 -18.37
C LEU A 198 -0.52 -2.84 -17.38
N ARG A 199 -0.43 -3.31 -16.15
CA ARG A 199 -1.29 -2.81 -15.07
C ARG A 199 -0.78 -1.45 -14.62
N PHE A 200 -1.63 -0.43 -14.68
CA PHE A 200 -1.23 0.95 -14.44
C PHE A 200 -2.19 1.64 -13.48
N ILE A 201 -1.71 2.04 -12.32
CA ILE A 201 -2.41 2.89 -11.37
C ILE A 201 -1.92 4.32 -11.60
N ALA A 202 -2.79 5.16 -12.19
CA ALA A 202 -2.54 6.57 -12.42
C ALA A 202 -3.09 7.39 -11.25
N ASN A 203 -2.31 7.48 -10.19
CA ASN A 203 -2.62 8.30 -9.02
C ASN A 203 -2.44 9.77 -9.39
N GLY A 204 -3.50 10.55 -9.31
CA GLY A 204 -3.54 11.89 -9.88
C GLY A 204 -3.79 11.89 -11.41
N TYR A 205 -4.67 11.01 -11.89
CA TYR A 205 -4.95 10.87 -13.33
C TYR A 205 -5.37 12.19 -13.99
N ALA A 206 -6.17 13.00 -13.28
CA ALA A 206 -6.62 14.30 -13.76
C ALA A 206 -5.53 15.39 -13.73
N TRP A 207 -4.36 15.08 -13.15
CA TRP A 207 -3.19 15.94 -13.12
C TRP A 207 -2.10 15.42 -14.04
N ASN A 208 -1.71 16.22 -15.01
CA ASN A 208 -0.63 15.92 -15.95
C ASN A 208 0.48 16.97 -15.79
N GLY A 209 1.56 16.59 -15.14
CA GLY A 209 2.67 17.50 -14.85
C GLY A 209 2.23 18.70 -14.02
N PHE A 210 2.36 19.88 -14.60
CA PHE A 210 1.96 21.15 -13.96
C PHE A 210 0.55 21.61 -14.30
N THR A 211 -0.21 20.82 -15.06
CA THR A 211 -1.58 21.13 -15.51
C THR A 211 -2.60 20.15 -14.94
N GLY A 212 -3.88 20.49 -15.04
CA GLY A 212 -4.97 19.62 -14.62
C GLY A 212 -5.50 19.89 -13.21
N ILE A 213 -6.37 19.01 -12.74
CA ILE A 213 -7.13 19.18 -11.49
C ILE A 213 -6.39 18.50 -10.34
N ARG A 214 -5.61 19.26 -9.60
CA ARG A 214 -4.82 18.76 -8.46
C ARG A 214 -5.69 18.24 -7.32
N GLU A 215 -6.85 18.85 -7.10
CA GLU A 215 -7.77 18.53 -6.00
C GLU A 215 -8.35 17.13 -6.10
N LEU A 216 -8.38 16.53 -7.29
CA LEU A 216 -8.88 15.18 -7.56
C LEU A 216 -7.76 14.12 -7.53
N SER A 217 -6.64 14.39 -6.87
CA SER A 217 -5.51 13.47 -6.81
C SER A 217 -5.45 12.76 -5.46
N THR A 218 -5.61 11.44 -5.48
CA THR A 218 -5.62 10.58 -4.28
C THR A 218 -4.36 10.76 -3.42
N PHE A 219 -3.17 10.85 -4.04
CA PHE A 219 -1.90 11.00 -3.33
C PHE A 219 -1.83 12.24 -2.45
N ARG A 220 -2.56 13.32 -2.81
CA ARG A 220 -2.63 14.54 -2.01
C ARG A 220 -3.37 14.36 -0.68
N GLY A 221 -4.06 13.23 -0.51
CA GLY A 221 -4.56 12.79 0.78
C GLY A 221 -3.47 12.60 1.84
N MET A 222 -2.19 12.45 1.43
CA MET A 222 -1.06 12.39 2.37
C MET A 222 -0.86 13.69 3.15
N TYR A 223 -1.21 14.88 2.59
CA TYR A 223 -0.85 16.16 3.20
C TYR A 223 -1.91 17.26 3.09
N MET A 224 -2.96 17.10 2.28
CA MET A 224 -3.95 18.17 2.07
C MET A 224 -5.28 17.97 2.80
N THR A 225 -5.57 16.78 3.32
CA THR A 225 -6.88 16.42 3.87
C THR A 225 -6.73 15.47 5.05
N GLY A 226 -7.72 15.36 5.93
CA GLY A 226 -7.70 14.51 7.12
C GLY A 226 -7.03 15.18 8.31
N ASN A 227 -6.54 14.38 9.27
CA ASN A 227 -5.93 14.90 10.50
C ASN A 227 -4.65 15.70 10.23
N GLN A 228 -4.78 17.02 10.08
CA GLN A 228 -3.68 17.94 9.74
C GLN A 228 -2.63 18.04 10.87
N GLN A 229 -3.02 17.80 12.12
CA GLN A 229 -2.11 17.86 13.27
C GLN A 229 -1.03 16.77 13.22
N MET A 230 -1.28 15.67 12.51
CA MET A 230 -0.31 14.58 12.34
C MET A 230 0.59 14.74 11.10
N GLN A 231 0.71 15.96 10.57
CA GLN A 231 1.57 16.23 9.42
C GLN A 231 2.33 17.55 9.51
N ASP A 232 2.02 18.41 10.49
CA ASP A 232 2.68 19.70 10.64
C ASP A 232 4.15 19.57 11.08
N ALA A 233 4.89 20.68 11.03
CA ALA A 233 6.29 20.72 11.40
C ALA A 233 6.55 20.33 12.86
N ASN A 234 5.62 20.64 13.77
CA ASN A 234 5.75 20.29 15.18
C ASN A 234 5.59 18.78 15.36
N TRP A 235 4.63 18.18 14.65
CA TRP A 235 4.47 16.72 14.68
C TRP A 235 5.73 16.01 14.19
N VAL A 236 6.31 16.43 13.07
CA VAL A 236 7.54 15.86 12.52
C VAL A 236 8.70 16.00 13.51
N LYS A 237 8.91 17.20 14.06
CA LYS A 237 9.99 17.46 15.04
C LYS A 237 9.86 16.63 16.30
N ASN A 238 8.63 16.43 16.79
CA ASN A 238 8.38 15.74 18.06
C ASN A 238 8.32 14.21 17.93
N ASN A 239 8.00 13.68 16.75
CA ASN A 239 7.71 12.26 16.59
C ASN A 239 8.66 11.55 15.62
N ILE A 240 9.27 12.27 14.68
CA ILE A 240 10.17 11.69 13.69
C ILE A 240 11.62 12.03 14.03
N HIS A 241 11.97 13.33 14.09
CA HIS A 241 13.34 13.75 14.40
C HIS A 241 13.81 13.27 15.78
N GLY A 242 15.13 13.21 16.00
CA GLY A 242 15.72 12.74 17.24
C GLY A 242 15.74 11.22 17.41
N ASN A 243 15.33 10.43 16.41
CA ASN A 243 15.29 8.97 16.46
C ASN A 243 16.34 8.32 15.55
N GLY A 244 17.56 8.80 15.63
CA GLY A 244 18.70 8.25 14.90
C GLY A 244 18.90 8.89 13.50
N PRO A 245 20.02 8.53 12.81
CA PRO A 245 20.46 9.25 11.63
C PRO A 245 19.48 9.21 10.45
N LEU A 246 18.69 8.15 10.28
CA LEU A 246 17.71 8.09 9.19
C LEU A 246 16.56 9.08 9.41
N SER A 247 16.10 9.25 10.64
CA SER A 247 15.03 10.21 10.94
C SER A 247 15.44 11.66 10.69
N GLU A 248 16.73 11.98 10.81
CA GLU A 248 17.26 13.31 10.50
C GLU A 248 17.32 13.60 8.99
N CYS A 249 17.24 12.57 8.15
CA CYS A 249 17.09 12.73 6.70
C CYS A 249 15.68 13.16 6.28
N TYR A 250 14.71 13.12 7.20
CA TYR A 250 13.33 13.53 6.94
C TYR A 250 13.22 15.05 6.99
N GLN A 251 13.44 15.70 5.84
CA GLN A 251 13.42 17.16 5.74
C GLN A 251 12.02 17.73 5.93
N LEU A 252 11.90 18.88 6.57
CA LEU A 252 10.64 19.61 6.62
C LEU A 252 10.34 20.24 5.26
N ASN A 253 9.09 20.16 4.83
CA ASN A 253 8.64 20.80 3.62
C ASN A 253 8.55 22.34 3.82
N GLY A 254 9.29 23.10 3.04
CA GLY A 254 9.25 24.57 3.04
C GLY A 254 8.16 25.20 2.16
N HIS A 255 7.35 24.37 1.48
CA HIS A 255 6.34 24.85 0.51
C HIS A 255 4.92 24.50 0.99
N GLY A 256 4.35 25.34 1.84
CA GLY A 256 2.90 25.38 2.09
C GLY A 256 2.38 24.52 3.23
N THR A 257 3.06 23.46 3.67
CA THR A 257 2.63 22.63 4.80
C THR A 257 3.62 22.60 5.95
N ASP A 258 4.79 23.17 5.81
CA ASP A 258 5.89 23.28 6.79
C ASP A 258 6.36 21.96 7.42
N GLY A 259 5.70 20.86 7.19
CA GLY A 259 5.96 19.54 7.79
C GLY A 259 6.10 18.44 6.76
N MET A 260 5.17 17.48 6.80
CA MET A 260 5.12 16.36 5.87
C MET A 260 4.51 16.77 4.52
N LYS A 261 5.08 16.30 3.42
CA LYS A 261 4.47 16.30 2.09
C LYS A 261 4.20 14.88 1.57
N GLU A 262 5.22 14.04 1.46
CA GLU A 262 5.16 12.61 1.13
C GLU A 262 4.10 12.22 0.06
N GLY A 263 4.00 13.01 -1.01
CA GLY A 263 3.06 12.73 -2.10
C GLY A 263 3.28 11.37 -2.77
N ASP A 264 4.48 10.81 -2.65
CA ASP A 264 4.90 9.57 -3.30
C ASP A 264 4.60 8.32 -2.48
N SER A 265 4.47 8.47 -1.16
CA SER A 265 4.27 7.36 -0.22
C SER A 265 3.05 6.48 -0.53
N PRO A 266 1.90 6.97 -1.01
CA PRO A 266 0.76 6.13 -1.37
C PRO A 266 1.12 5.02 -2.36
N SER A 267 2.10 5.24 -3.25
CA SER A 267 2.53 4.27 -4.25
C SER A 267 3.07 2.95 -3.67
N PHE A 268 3.60 2.98 -2.44
CA PHE A 268 4.09 1.79 -1.74
C PHE A 268 3.32 1.48 -0.45
N LEU A 269 2.63 2.43 0.17
CA LEU A 269 1.82 2.17 1.38
C LEU A 269 0.74 1.11 1.14
N GLY A 270 0.19 1.04 -0.08
CA GLY A 270 -0.77 0.00 -0.48
C GLY A 270 -0.17 -1.41 -0.62
N LEU A 271 1.17 -1.55 -0.58
CA LEU A 271 1.87 -2.83 -0.67
C LEU A 271 2.19 -3.43 0.72
N ILE A 272 2.00 -2.67 1.80
CA ILE A 272 2.30 -3.12 3.17
C ILE A 272 1.31 -4.18 3.61
N GLY A 273 1.81 -5.31 4.10
CA GLY A 273 1.03 -6.45 4.56
C GLY A 273 0.41 -6.24 5.94
N ASN A 274 -0.54 -5.31 6.08
CA ASN A 274 -1.18 -4.93 7.35
C ASN A 274 -2.57 -5.57 7.59
N GLY A 275 -3.02 -6.48 6.71
CA GLY A 275 -4.34 -7.11 6.79
C GLY A 275 -5.47 -6.34 6.11
N LEU A 276 -5.24 -5.08 5.74
CA LEU A 276 -6.16 -4.22 5.00
C LEU A 276 -5.84 -4.18 3.51
N ASN A 277 -4.56 -3.94 3.19
CA ASN A 277 -4.08 -3.76 1.83
C ASN A 277 -4.09 -5.08 1.05
N VAL A 278 -4.48 -5.01 -0.22
CA VAL A 278 -4.41 -6.13 -1.16
C VAL A 278 -3.84 -5.60 -2.48
N PRO A 279 -2.52 -5.76 -2.72
CA PRO A 279 -1.83 -5.12 -3.86
C PRO A 279 -2.42 -5.44 -5.23
N ASP A 280 -3.00 -6.65 -5.38
CA ASP A 280 -3.63 -7.08 -6.63
C ASP A 280 -5.01 -6.45 -6.87
N HIS A 281 -5.56 -5.74 -5.89
CA HIS A 281 -6.89 -5.14 -5.92
C HIS A 281 -6.86 -3.64 -5.57
N PRO A 282 -6.36 -2.77 -6.46
CA PRO A 282 -6.32 -1.32 -6.21
C PRO A 282 -7.70 -0.72 -5.92
N GLU A 283 -8.77 -1.37 -6.43
CA GLU A 283 -10.15 -0.94 -6.23
C GLU A 283 -10.70 -1.21 -4.82
N TRP A 284 -10.03 -2.06 -4.04
CA TRP A 284 -10.45 -2.36 -2.67
C TRP A 284 -10.00 -1.33 -1.64
N GLY A 285 -9.05 -0.47 -2.01
CA GLY A 285 -8.57 0.60 -1.14
C GLY A 285 -7.74 0.11 0.05
N GLY A 286 -7.10 1.06 0.70
CA GLY A 286 -6.19 0.85 1.83
C GLY A 286 -5.29 2.06 2.02
N TRP A 287 -4.15 1.88 2.68
CA TRP A 287 -3.23 2.99 3.00
C TRP A 287 -2.68 3.70 1.76
N GLY A 288 -2.58 3.01 0.62
CA GLY A 288 -2.15 3.57 -0.66
C GLY A 288 -3.25 4.29 -1.44
N GLY A 289 -4.47 4.36 -0.90
CA GLY A 289 -5.62 4.93 -1.58
C GLY A 289 -6.52 3.90 -2.26
N ARG A 290 -7.60 4.37 -2.87
CA ARG A 290 -8.52 3.53 -3.64
C ARG A 290 -8.62 4.02 -5.07
N TYR A 291 -8.65 3.06 -6.01
CA TYR A 291 -8.67 3.34 -7.43
C TYR A 291 -9.80 2.57 -8.10
N ARG A 292 -10.28 3.03 -9.24
CA ARG A 292 -11.31 2.36 -10.04
C ARG A 292 -10.77 2.02 -11.41
N LEU A 293 -11.11 0.84 -11.90
CA LEU A 293 -10.78 0.44 -13.26
C LEU A 293 -11.51 1.36 -14.26
N LEU A 294 -10.76 1.98 -15.17
CA LEU A 294 -11.32 2.82 -16.21
C LEU A 294 -11.51 2.01 -17.52
N PHE A 295 -10.43 1.44 -18.03
CA PHE A 295 -10.45 0.51 -19.18
C PHE A 295 -9.15 -0.31 -19.21
N ASN A 296 -9.15 -1.45 -19.89
CA ASN A 296 -8.03 -2.39 -19.94
C ASN A 296 -7.52 -2.71 -18.52
N GLN A 297 -6.29 -2.31 -18.21
CA GLN A 297 -5.63 -2.44 -16.92
C GLN A 297 -5.29 -1.07 -16.30
N LEU A 298 -5.94 0.00 -16.72
CA LEU A 298 -5.75 1.35 -16.19
C LEU A 298 -6.70 1.59 -15.03
N TYR A 299 -6.14 1.85 -13.87
CA TYR A 299 -6.83 2.28 -12.67
C TYR A 299 -6.58 3.77 -12.44
N ILE A 300 -7.64 4.50 -12.09
CA ILE A 300 -7.59 5.93 -11.81
C ILE A 300 -8.16 6.22 -10.42
N ASP A 301 -7.92 7.42 -9.92
CA ASP A 301 -8.42 7.90 -8.63
C ASP A 301 -9.91 7.61 -8.45
N ALA A 302 -10.27 7.17 -7.24
CA ALA A 302 -11.66 6.92 -6.85
C ALA A 302 -11.97 7.67 -5.54
N PRO A 303 -13.12 8.38 -5.47
CA PRO A 303 -13.48 9.14 -4.29
C PRO A 303 -13.96 8.25 -3.15
N ASP A 304 -13.53 8.54 -1.93
CA ASP A 304 -14.05 7.99 -0.68
C ASP A 304 -14.84 9.05 0.09
N PHE A 305 -15.77 8.60 0.93
CA PHE A 305 -16.57 9.46 1.79
C PHE A 305 -15.87 9.66 3.13
N MET A 306 -15.64 10.91 3.49
CA MET A 306 -15.08 11.32 4.79
C MET A 306 -15.58 12.74 5.11
N GLU A 307 -15.88 13.00 6.38
CA GLU A 307 -16.30 14.34 6.85
C GLU A 307 -17.47 14.96 6.04
N GLY A 308 -18.43 14.13 5.64
CA GLY A 308 -19.63 14.58 4.94
C GLY A 308 -19.48 14.80 3.43
N THR A 309 -18.32 14.53 2.84
CA THR A 309 -18.03 14.78 1.41
C THR A 309 -17.37 13.58 0.74
N LEU A 310 -17.52 13.49 -0.59
CA LEU A 310 -16.78 12.56 -1.45
C LEU A 310 -15.60 13.31 -2.08
N ASN A 311 -14.40 12.73 -1.96
CA ASN A 311 -13.21 13.26 -2.61
C ASN A 311 -12.17 12.15 -2.79
N GLU A 312 -11.38 12.21 -3.86
CA GLU A 312 -10.34 11.23 -4.18
C GLU A 312 -9.24 11.21 -3.11
N ARG A 313 -8.92 12.36 -2.50
CA ARG A 313 -7.95 12.47 -1.41
C ARG A 313 -8.33 11.66 -0.17
N HIS A 314 -9.62 11.41 0.02
CA HIS A 314 -10.13 10.68 1.17
C HIS A 314 -9.70 9.21 1.17
N GLY A 315 -9.43 8.63 -0.01
CA GLY A 315 -8.93 7.26 -0.13
C GLY A 315 -7.62 7.01 0.62
N VAL A 316 -6.77 8.03 0.77
CA VAL A 316 -5.55 7.99 1.60
C VAL A 316 -5.79 8.65 2.95
N ALA A 317 -6.38 9.85 2.98
CA ALA A 317 -6.49 10.68 4.18
C ALA A 317 -7.20 9.99 5.35
N ARG A 318 -8.20 9.14 5.08
CA ARG A 318 -8.96 8.39 6.09
C ARG A 318 -8.09 7.47 6.96
N TRP A 319 -6.94 7.05 6.45
CA TRP A 319 -6.01 6.15 7.12
C TRP A 319 -4.88 6.88 7.85
N ARG A 320 -4.84 8.23 7.81
CA ARG A 320 -3.71 9.00 8.31
C ARG A 320 -3.35 8.68 9.76
N THR A 321 -4.31 8.62 10.65
CA THR A 321 -4.03 8.31 12.05
C THR A 321 -3.28 6.99 12.18
N ALA A 322 -3.72 5.96 11.47
CA ALA A 322 -3.12 4.65 11.53
C ALA A 322 -1.70 4.62 10.92
N PHE A 323 -1.53 5.08 9.68
CA PHE A 323 -0.20 5.01 9.06
C PHE A 323 0.82 5.97 9.66
N GLN A 324 0.38 7.08 10.29
CA GLN A 324 1.28 7.98 11.01
C GLN A 324 1.69 7.41 12.37
N SER A 325 0.77 6.80 13.10
CA SER A 325 1.09 6.11 14.34
C SER A 325 2.04 4.92 14.11
N ASP A 326 1.79 4.13 13.08
CA ASP A 326 2.67 3.03 12.68
C ASP A 326 4.07 3.54 12.30
N PHE A 327 4.14 4.61 11.51
CA PHE A 327 5.42 5.21 11.13
C PHE A 327 6.19 5.72 12.38
N MET A 328 5.51 6.37 13.29
CA MET A 328 6.08 6.86 14.54
C MET A 328 6.64 5.70 15.40
N GLY A 329 5.94 4.56 15.45
CA GLY A 329 6.41 3.35 16.13
C GLY A 329 7.67 2.79 15.44
N ARG A 330 7.65 2.66 14.12
CA ARG A 330 8.81 2.14 13.35
C ARG A 330 10.04 3.05 13.41
N VAL A 331 9.83 4.36 13.48
CA VAL A 331 10.92 5.32 13.68
C VAL A 331 11.61 5.07 15.03
N LYS A 332 10.84 4.80 16.08
CA LYS A 332 11.37 4.44 17.42
C LYS A 332 12.12 3.11 17.42
N TRP A 333 11.76 2.15 16.56
CA TRP A 333 12.53 0.90 16.40
C TRP A 333 13.98 1.15 15.99
N GLY A 334 14.28 2.28 15.33
CA GLY A 334 15.65 2.66 14.98
C GLY A 334 16.58 2.95 16.16
N VAL A 335 16.03 3.18 17.37
CA VAL A 335 16.79 3.62 18.54
C VAL A 335 16.45 2.89 19.84
N LEU A 336 15.29 2.24 19.95
CA LEU A 336 14.84 1.54 21.15
C LEU A 336 15.13 0.04 21.05
N SER A 337 15.25 -0.64 22.20
CA SER A 337 15.24 -2.11 22.25
C SER A 337 13.83 -2.63 21.98
N TYR A 338 13.71 -3.95 21.72
CA TYR A 338 12.42 -4.59 21.50
C TYR A 338 11.45 -4.32 22.65
N GLU A 339 11.90 -4.46 23.88
CA GLU A 339 11.07 -4.32 25.09
C GLU A 339 10.65 -2.88 25.41
N GLN A 340 11.29 -1.90 24.77
CA GLN A 340 11.02 -0.47 24.97
C GLN A 340 10.12 0.12 23.89
N ALA A 341 9.97 -0.57 22.78
CA ALA A 341 9.19 -0.10 21.63
C ALA A 341 7.85 -0.83 21.55
N ASN A 342 6.87 -0.19 20.95
CA ASN A 342 5.57 -0.79 20.65
C ASN A 342 5.56 -1.51 19.30
N HIS A 343 4.75 -2.59 19.20
CA HIS A 343 4.59 -3.41 18.01
C HIS A 343 3.12 -3.58 17.64
N ASN A 344 2.86 -3.84 16.33
CA ASN A 344 1.49 -3.99 15.85
C ASN A 344 0.80 -5.22 16.46
N PRO A 345 -0.51 -5.12 16.77
CA PRO A 345 -1.29 -6.27 17.20
C PRO A 345 -1.36 -7.37 16.13
N VAL A 346 -1.41 -8.61 16.56
CA VAL A 346 -1.54 -9.82 15.74
C VAL A 346 -3.01 -10.20 15.64
N ILE A 347 -3.61 -10.01 14.49
CA ILE A 347 -5.04 -10.18 14.28
C ILE A 347 -5.37 -11.65 13.99
N ASN A 348 -6.39 -12.15 14.68
CA ASN A 348 -6.92 -13.50 14.50
C ASN A 348 -8.44 -13.45 14.44
N VAL A 349 -9.03 -13.67 13.27
CA VAL A 349 -10.47 -13.75 13.08
C VAL A 349 -10.86 -15.18 12.74
N ASN A 350 -11.68 -15.81 13.57
CA ASN A 350 -12.13 -17.20 13.40
C ASN A 350 -10.97 -18.20 13.15
N GLY A 351 -9.81 -18.00 13.79
CA GLY A 351 -8.61 -18.81 13.61
C GLY A 351 -7.68 -18.38 12.44
N HIS A 352 -8.08 -17.41 11.62
CA HIS A 352 -7.28 -16.89 10.52
C HIS A 352 -6.34 -15.78 10.97
N LYS A 353 -5.02 -16.11 11.06
CA LYS A 353 -3.96 -15.19 11.47
C LYS A 353 -3.18 -14.55 10.31
N SER A 354 -3.41 -14.99 9.06
CA SER A 354 -2.71 -14.43 7.90
C SER A 354 -3.07 -12.95 7.67
N ASN A 355 -2.14 -12.18 7.12
CA ASN A 355 -2.39 -10.79 6.70
C ASN A 355 -3.20 -10.68 5.40
N GLY A 356 -3.56 -11.79 4.77
CA GLY A 356 -4.46 -11.80 3.62
C GLY A 356 -5.94 -11.65 4.02
N PRO A 357 -6.83 -11.36 3.06
CA PRO A 357 -8.25 -11.26 3.29
C PRO A 357 -8.87 -12.62 3.67
N LEU A 358 -9.94 -12.57 4.47
CA LEU A 358 -10.78 -13.72 4.78
C LEU A 358 -11.99 -13.73 3.84
N PHE A 359 -12.11 -14.78 3.02
CA PHE A 359 -13.20 -14.93 2.08
C PHE A 359 -14.31 -15.80 2.66
N LEU A 360 -15.55 -15.32 2.65
CA LEU A 360 -16.71 -16.03 3.15
C LEU A 360 -17.82 -16.06 2.10
N LYS A 361 -18.46 -17.22 1.95
CA LYS A 361 -19.68 -17.38 1.16
C LYS A 361 -20.84 -17.57 2.11
N VAL A 362 -21.86 -16.70 2.03
CA VAL A 362 -23.02 -16.73 2.93
C VAL A 362 -24.32 -16.69 2.16
N GLN A 363 -25.33 -17.38 2.68
CA GLN A 363 -26.68 -17.28 2.16
C GLN A 363 -27.30 -15.93 2.56
N PRO A 364 -28.03 -15.25 1.66
CA PRO A 364 -28.72 -14.02 1.97
C PRO A 364 -29.69 -14.18 3.16
N GLY A 365 -29.72 -13.21 4.06
CA GLY A 365 -30.53 -13.20 5.25
C GLY A 365 -30.02 -14.07 6.41
N MET A 366 -28.89 -14.74 6.25
CA MET A 366 -28.26 -15.47 7.36
C MET A 366 -27.51 -14.52 8.30
N GLU A 367 -27.45 -14.90 9.56
CA GLU A 367 -26.57 -14.29 10.54
C GLU A 367 -25.17 -14.88 10.42
N LEU A 368 -24.17 -14.00 10.40
CA LEU A 368 -22.75 -14.34 10.40
C LEU A 368 -22.15 -13.92 11.74
N GLU A 369 -21.46 -14.84 12.39
CA GLU A 369 -20.67 -14.56 13.60
C GLU A 369 -19.18 -14.51 13.25
N LEU A 370 -18.52 -13.45 13.69
CA LEU A 370 -17.07 -13.26 13.54
C LEU A 370 -16.49 -13.00 14.92
N ASP A 371 -15.40 -13.71 15.21
CA ASP A 371 -14.74 -13.70 16.51
C ASP A 371 -13.25 -13.34 16.35
N ALA A 372 -12.87 -12.17 16.82
CA ALA A 372 -11.49 -11.67 16.86
C ALA A 372 -10.90 -11.73 18.28
N SER A 373 -11.56 -12.33 19.26
CA SER A 373 -11.10 -12.36 20.66
C SER A 373 -9.78 -13.10 20.87
N ALA A 374 -9.34 -13.89 19.89
CA ALA A 374 -8.04 -14.56 19.88
C ALA A 374 -6.92 -13.71 19.27
N SER A 375 -7.17 -12.44 18.97
CA SER A 375 -6.13 -11.47 18.61
C SER A 375 -5.27 -11.16 19.85
N THR A 376 -3.98 -10.91 19.63
CA THR A 376 -3.02 -10.68 20.72
C THR A 376 -2.13 -9.50 20.40
N ASP A 377 -1.56 -8.93 21.43
CA ASP A 377 -0.52 -7.93 21.32
C ASP A 377 0.83 -8.50 21.72
N PRO A 378 1.94 -8.26 20.96
CA PRO A 378 3.26 -8.76 21.29
C PRO A 378 3.83 -8.20 22.59
N ASP A 379 3.44 -6.98 22.95
CA ASP A 379 3.93 -6.24 24.12
C ASP A 379 3.01 -6.41 25.34
N GLY A 380 1.87 -7.08 25.14
CA GLY A 380 0.86 -7.34 26.17
C GLY A 380 -0.12 -6.19 26.36
N ASP A 381 -0.19 -5.28 25.42
CA ASP A 381 -1.11 -4.14 25.44
C ASP A 381 -2.58 -4.56 25.27
N SER A 382 -3.48 -3.72 25.79
CA SER A 382 -4.91 -3.92 25.64
C SER A 382 -5.36 -3.51 24.26
N LEU A 383 -6.26 -4.32 23.66
CA LEU A 383 -6.75 -4.13 22.32
C LEU A 383 -8.17 -3.54 22.31
N THR A 384 -8.40 -2.59 21.41
CA THR A 384 -9.72 -2.07 21.03
C THR A 384 -10.08 -2.53 19.62
N TYR A 385 -11.37 -2.72 19.35
CA TYR A 385 -11.86 -3.29 18.12
C TYR A 385 -12.88 -2.36 17.47
N LYS A 386 -12.88 -2.33 16.12
CA LYS A 386 -13.87 -1.59 15.35
C LYS A 386 -14.17 -2.32 14.05
N TRP A 387 -15.43 -2.74 13.89
CA TRP A 387 -15.92 -3.37 12.66
C TRP A 387 -16.76 -2.39 11.86
N TRP A 388 -16.52 -2.30 10.56
CA TRP A 388 -17.29 -1.41 9.69
C TRP A 388 -17.31 -1.88 8.24
N ILE A 389 -18.31 -1.45 7.47
CA ILE A 389 -18.48 -1.80 6.06
C ILE A 389 -17.82 -0.73 5.19
N TYR A 390 -16.96 -1.16 4.25
CA TYR A 390 -16.34 -0.27 3.27
C TYR A 390 -17.32 -0.04 2.11
N ASN A 391 -18.29 0.85 2.33
CA ASN A 391 -19.42 1.08 1.43
C ASN A 391 -19.02 1.61 0.05
N GLU A 392 -17.86 2.30 -0.08
CA GLU A 392 -17.37 2.86 -1.33
C GLU A 392 -16.92 1.78 -2.33
N ILE A 393 -16.68 0.55 -1.87
CA ILE A 393 -16.41 -0.60 -2.74
C ILE A 393 -17.73 -1.16 -3.27
N PHE A 394 -18.63 -1.45 -2.38
CA PHE A 394 -20.00 -1.88 -2.69
C PHE A 394 -20.94 -1.55 -1.53
N GLN A 395 -22.02 -0.82 -1.84
CA GLN A 395 -23.09 -0.54 -0.89
C GLN A 395 -24.30 -1.41 -1.24
N PRO A 396 -24.69 -2.34 -0.36
CA PRO A 396 -25.91 -3.12 -0.57
C PRO A 396 -27.15 -2.25 -0.48
N VAL A 397 -28.24 -2.68 -1.14
CA VAL A 397 -29.52 -1.96 -1.15
C VAL A 397 -30.12 -1.86 0.27
N SER A 398 -30.01 -2.94 1.04
CA SER A 398 -30.36 -2.94 2.46
C SER A 398 -29.08 -2.91 3.29
N PRO A 399 -29.02 -2.15 4.38
CA PRO A 399 -27.81 -2.06 5.19
C PRO A 399 -27.50 -3.40 5.88
N VAL A 400 -26.21 -3.64 6.14
CA VAL A 400 -25.78 -4.69 7.07
C VAL A 400 -26.20 -4.30 8.47
N VAL A 401 -26.83 -5.23 9.20
CA VAL A 401 -27.29 -4.98 10.56
C VAL A 401 -26.36 -5.64 11.56
N PHE A 402 -25.68 -4.83 12.37
CA PHE A 402 -24.94 -5.32 13.53
C PHE A 402 -25.94 -5.61 14.66
N LYS A 403 -25.98 -6.86 15.14
CA LYS A 403 -26.89 -7.29 16.22
C LYS A 403 -26.37 -6.90 17.63
N ALA A 404 -25.11 -6.48 17.72
CA ALA A 404 -24.45 -5.98 18.92
C ALA A 404 -23.53 -4.81 18.56
N SER A 405 -22.77 -4.31 19.52
CA SER A 405 -21.78 -3.26 19.26
C SER A 405 -20.75 -3.70 18.22
N SER A 406 -20.41 -2.83 17.29
CA SER A 406 -19.33 -3.03 16.33
C SER A 406 -17.94 -2.77 16.92
N GLU A 407 -17.87 -2.43 18.21
CA GLU A 407 -16.63 -2.16 18.94
C GLU A 407 -16.20 -3.34 19.83
N GLU A 408 -16.90 -4.46 19.75
CA GLU A 408 -16.57 -5.68 20.46
C GLU A 408 -15.66 -6.60 19.63
N PRO A 409 -14.81 -7.43 20.27
CA PRO A 409 -14.01 -8.41 19.56
C PRO A 409 -14.85 -9.45 18.82
N LYS A 410 -16.06 -9.71 19.31
CA LYS A 410 -17.00 -10.67 18.74
C LYS A 410 -18.26 -9.97 18.28
N ILE A 411 -18.57 -10.12 16.99
CA ILE A 411 -19.75 -9.52 16.39
C ILE A 411 -20.67 -10.57 15.78
N LYS A 412 -21.94 -10.21 15.70
CA LYS A 412 -22.96 -10.93 14.96
C LYS A 412 -23.65 -9.96 14.01
N ILE A 413 -23.64 -10.26 12.73
CA ILE A 413 -24.21 -9.41 11.67
C ILE A 413 -25.21 -10.18 10.84
N GLU A 414 -26.24 -9.49 10.38
CA GLU A 414 -27.18 -10.00 9.39
C GLU A 414 -26.77 -9.51 8.00
N ILE A 415 -26.53 -10.45 7.08
CA ILE A 415 -26.09 -10.14 5.73
C ILE A 415 -27.31 -9.92 4.85
N PRO A 416 -27.47 -8.72 4.24
CA PRO A 416 -28.54 -8.46 3.30
C PRO A 416 -28.37 -9.28 2.01
N PRO A 417 -29.42 -9.38 1.17
CA PRO A 417 -29.28 -9.98 -0.15
C PRO A 417 -28.15 -9.30 -0.95
N LEU A 418 -27.18 -10.10 -1.38
CA LEU A 418 -26.08 -9.66 -2.22
C LEU A 418 -26.30 -10.10 -3.67
N PRO A 419 -26.23 -9.20 -4.66
CA PRO A 419 -26.26 -9.60 -6.05
C PRO A 419 -25.09 -10.52 -6.40
N LEU A 420 -25.31 -11.44 -7.32
CA LEU A 420 -24.27 -12.36 -7.79
C LEU A 420 -23.05 -11.60 -8.31
N GLY A 421 -21.86 -12.00 -7.87
CA GLY A 421 -20.61 -11.37 -8.26
C GLY A 421 -20.31 -10.04 -7.56
N LYS A 422 -21.13 -9.62 -6.58
CA LYS A 422 -20.80 -8.48 -5.71
C LYS A 422 -20.14 -8.96 -4.42
N GLU A 423 -19.18 -8.16 -3.96
CA GLU A 423 -18.39 -8.41 -2.77
C GLU A 423 -18.69 -7.34 -1.72
N LEU A 424 -19.13 -7.78 -0.54
CA LEU A 424 -19.29 -6.92 0.61
C LEU A 424 -17.97 -6.94 1.42
N HIS A 425 -17.37 -5.79 1.62
CA HIS A 425 -16.13 -5.67 2.37
C HIS A 425 -16.42 -5.18 3.79
N LEU A 426 -16.22 -6.08 4.75
CA LEU A 426 -16.22 -5.76 6.18
C LEU A 426 -14.75 -5.64 6.64
N ILE A 427 -14.44 -4.54 7.29
CA ILE A 427 -13.12 -4.27 7.84
C ILE A 427 -13.16 -4.37 9.36
N LEU A 428 -12.27 -5.16 9.92
CA LEU A 428 -11.89 -5.06 11.33
C LEU A 428 -10.64 -4.19 11.42
N GLU A 429 -10.70 -3.18 12.26
CA GLU A 429 -9.57 -2.38 12.72
C GLU A 429 -9.34 -2.70 14.19
N VAL A 430 -8.12 -3.06 14.56
CA VAL A 430 -7.71 -3.31 15.94
C VAL A 430 -6.58 -2.36 16.27
N MET A 431 -6.69 -1.69 17.41
CA MET A 431 -5.70 -0.74 17.89
C MET A 431 -5.26 -1.14 19.31
N ASP A 432 -3.96 -1.14 19.57
CA ASP A 432 -3.40 -1.29 20.90
C ASP A 432 -3.45 0.03 21.70
N ASN A 433 -3.10 -0.01 22.98
CA ASN A 433 -2.94 1.16 23.83
C ASN A 433 -1.47 1.48 24.16
N GLY A 434 -0.54 0.97 23.36
CA GLY A 434 0.88 1.29 23.45
C GLY A 434 1.20 2.73 23.03
N LEU A 435 2.47 3.12 23.09
CA LEU A 435 2.93 4.47 22.76
C LEU A 435 4.06 4.46 21.72
N PRO A 436 3.75 4.84 20.44
CA PRO A 436 2.42 5.22 19.89
C PRO A 436 1.51 4.02 19.75
N SER A 437 0.19 4.22 19.82
CA SER A 437 -0.76 3.15 19.52
C SER A 437 -0.60 2.69 18.07
N MET A 438 -0.52 1.38 17.86
CA MET A 438 -0.34 0.78 16.55
C MET A 438 -1.59 0.02 16.10
N PHE A 439 -1.70 -0.25 14.80
CA PHE A 439 -2.90 -0.77 14.19
C PHE A 439 -2.63 -2.09 13.48
N GLY A 440 -3.61 -2.98 13.54
CA GLY A 440 -3.70 -4.16 12.71
C GLY A 440 -5.09 -4.29 12.11
N TYR A 441 -5.21 -4.97 10.98
CA TYR A 441 -6.47 -5.08 10.26
C TYR A 441 -6.82 -6.51 9.90
N LYS A 442 -8.11 -6.73 9.61
CA LYS A 442 -8.58 -7.88 8.87
C LYS A 442 -9.67 -7.44 7.89
N ARG A 443 -9.42 -7.69 6.61
CA ARG A 443 -10.44 -7.55 5.57
C ARG A 443 -11.20 -8.85 5.45
N VAL A 444 -12.50 -8.80 5.63
CA VAL A 444 -13.43 -9.93 5.40
C VAL A 444 -14.23 -9.61 4.15
N ILE A 445 -14.15 -10.49 3.15
CA ILE A 445 -14.85 -10.37 1.88
C ILE A 445 -15.99 -11.38 1.85
N ILE A 446 -17.21 -10.89 1.76
CA ILE A 446 -18.42 -11.68 1.84
C ILE A 446 -19.11 -11.68 0.48
N THR A 447 -19.38 -12.87 -0.06
CA THR A 447 -20.09 -13.08 -1.31
C THR A 447 -21.33 -13.94 -1.09
N ALA A 448 -22.33 -13.83 -1.96
CA ALA A 448 -23.48 -14.73 -1.93
C ALA A 448 -23.07 -16.18 -2.23
N ALA A 449 -23.53 -17.12 -1.43
CA ALA A 449 -23.51 -18.53 -1.77
C ALA A 449 -24.54 -18.80 -2.87
N ILE A 450 -24.17 -19.57 -3.88
CA ILE A 450 -25.05 -20.00 -4.99
C ILE A 450 -25.86 -21.19 -4.52
#